data_a2aa09a6f1a5ad3ba39a28d14df2a4c1
#
_entry.id   a2aa09a6f1a5ad3ba39a28d14df2a4c1
#
_cell.length_a   1.000
_cell.length_b   1.000
_cell.length_c   1.000
_cell.angle_alpha   90.00
_cell.angle_beta   90.00
_cell.angle_gamma   90.00
#
_symmetry.space_group_name_H-M   'P 1'
#
loop_
_entity.id
_entity.type
_entity.pdbx_description
1 polymer ?
#
loop_
_entity_poly.entity_id
_entity_poly.type
_entity_poly.pdbx_seq_one_letter_code
_entity_poly.pdbx_strand_id
1 'polypeptide(L)'
;MTEHTLADALIIDAVRTPIGRYAGALSGVRPDDLAAIPLKALIARHPELEWAAVDDVILGCANQAGEDNRNVARMASLLAGLPIEVPGTTLNRLCGSGMDAIGNAARALRCGEAGLMLAGGVESMSRAPFVMGKSEQAFGRAAELFDTTIGWRFVNPLMKAEHGTDSMPETAENVAARFGISREDQDAFALRSQHKAAAAQARGRLAQEIVPVEIPQRKGPAKRVEHDEHPRGDTTLEQLAKLGTPFREGGSVTAGNASGVNDGACALLLASSAAARRHGLKARGRIVGMAVAGVEPRIMGIGPVPATRKVLELTGLSLAEMDVIELNEAFAAQGLAVLRELGLADDDKRVNPNGGAIALGHPLGMSGARLVTTALHELEETAGRYALCTMCIGVGQGIAMVIERL
;
A
#
# COMPACT_ATOMS: atom_id res chain seq x y z
N MET A 1 -16.48 -36.67 -8.90
CA MET A 1 -16.11 -35.29 -8.43
C MET A 1 -15.38 -34.64 -9.58
N THR A 2 -16.02 -33.70 -10.27
CA THR A 2 -15.34 -32.88 -11.28
C THR A 2 -14.27 -32.05 -10.57
N GLU A 3 -12.99 -32.26 -10.93
CA GLU A 3 -11.92 -31.33 -10.52
C GLU A 3 -12.33 -29.93 -10.99
N HIS A 4 -12.80 -29.10 -10.09
CA HIS A 4 -12.97 -27.69 -10.35
C HIS A 4 -11.57 -27.07 -10.44
N THR A 5 -11.04 -26.97 -11.64
CA THR A 5 -9.86 -26.14 -11.90
C THR A 5 -10.23 -24.71 -11.52
N LEU A 6 -9.56 -24.16 -10.52
CA LEU A 6 -9.78 -22.77 -10.08
C LEU A 6 -9.55 -21.83 -11.28
N ALA A 7 -10.46 -20.87 -11.48
CA ALA A 7 -10.30 -19.86 -12.51
C ALA A 7 -9.10 -18.96 -12.21
N ASP A 8 -8.48 -18.38 -13.25
CA ASP A 8 -7.47 -17.35 -13.03
C ASP A 8 -8.11 -16.04 -12.53
N ALA A 9 -7.40 -15.35 -11.68
CA ALA A 9 -7.69 -13.97 -11.30
C ALA A 9 -6.74 -13.05 -12.10
N LEU A 10 -7.25 -12.49 -13.18
CA LEU A 10 -6.50 -11.68 -14.13
C LEU A 10 -6.48 -10.22 -13.71
N ILE A 11 -5.35 -9.54 -13.93
CA ILE A 11 -5.21 -8.09 -13.79
C ILE A 11 -5.38 -7.50 -15.20
N ILE A 12 -6.42 -6.70 -15.37
CA ILE A 12 -6.76 -6.08 -16.67
C ILE A 12 -6.11 -4.70 -16.78
N ASP A 13 -6.24 -3.88 -15.72
CA ASP A 13 -5.61 -2.55 -15.66
C ASP A 13 -5.32 -2.18 -14.20
N ALA A 14 -4.37 -1.26 -14.01
CA ALA A 14 -3.95 -0.80 -12.70
C ALA A 14 -3.45 0.64 -12.77
N VAL A 15 -3.97 1.51 -11.93
CA VAL A 15 -3.63 2.93 -11.87
C VAL A 15 -3.65 3.46 -10.45
N ARG A 16 -2.91 4.55 -10.21
CA ARG A 16 -2.88 5.24 -8.92
C ARG A 16 -2.87 6.76 -9.08
N THR A 17 -3.20 7.47 -8.04
CA THR A 17 -2.91 8.90 -7.93
C THR A 17 -1.40 9.09 -7.68
N PRO A 18 -0.87 10.32 -7.86
CA PRO A 18 0.37 10.70 -7.20
C PRO A 18 0.25 10.49 -5.70
N ILE A 19 1.38 10.31 -5.01
CA ILE A 19 1.44 10.28 -3.55
C ILE A 19 1.76 11.69 -3.05
N GLY A 20 0.83 12.28 -2.28
CA GLY A 20 1.01 13.54 -1.57
C GLY A 20 1.76 13.34 -0.26
N ARG A 21 2.56 14.33 0.15
CA ARG A 21 3.11 14.37 1.50
C ARG A 21 2.07 14.91 2.49
N TYR A 22 2.28 14.68 3.77
CA TYR A 22 1.45 15.25 4.83
C TYR A 22 1.33 16.76 4.69
N ALA A 23 0.10 17.26 4.76
CA ALA A 23 -0.25 18.68 4.57
C ALA A 23 0.24 19.26 3.23
N GLY A 24 0.50 18.40 2.23
CA GLY A 24 1.00 18.78 0.91
C GLY A 24 -0.09 18.98 -0.14
N ALA A 25 0.26 18.66 -1.38
CA ALA A 25 -0.57 18.98 -2.55
C ALA A 25 -1.96 18.31 -2.51
N LEU A 26 -2.09 17.11 -1.95
CA LEU A 26 -3.36 16.37 -1.87
C LEU A 26 -4.15 16.60 -0.57
N SER A 27 -3.61 17.34 0.40
CA SER A 27 -4.24 17.54 1.71
C SER A 27 -5.62 18.20 1.68
N GLY A 28 -5.94 18.93 0.61
CA GLY A 28 -7.25 19.54 0.38
C GLY A 28 -8.28 18.60 -0.24
N VAL A 29 -7.88 17.40 -0.69
CA VAL A 29 -8.76 16.43 -1.36
C VAL A 29 -9.32 15.46 -0.32
N ARG A 30 -10.64 15.33 -0.27
CA ARG A 30 -11.32 14.37 0.62
C ARG A 30 -10.93 12.92 0.25
N PRO A 31 -10.81 11.99 1.19
CA PRO A 31 -10.42 10.61 0.88
C PRO A 31 -11.43 9.87 -0.02
N ASP A 32 -12.72 10.15 0.11
CA ASP A 32 -13.77 9.56 -0.75
C ASP A 32 -13.66 10.09 -2.20
N ASP A 33 -13.39 11.38 -2.39
CA ASP A 33 -13.11 11.97 -3.71
C ASP A 33 -11.79 11.44 -4.28
N LEU A 34 -10.74 11.34 -3.45
CA LEU A 34 -9.43 10.82 -3.85
C LEU A 34 -9.51 9.37 -4.33
N ALA A 35 -10.29 8.53 -3.63
CA ALA A 35 -10.53 7.14 -3.99
C ALA A 35 -11.31 7.00 -5.32
N ALA A 36 -12.19 7.95 -5.63
CA ALA A 36 -12.95 7.95 -6.87
C ALA A 36 -12.08 8.23 -8.12
N ILE A 37 -10.93 8.91 -7.97
CA ILE A 37 -10.09 9.32 -9.11
C ILE A 37 -9.55 8.12 -9.89
N PRO A 38 -8.86 7.12 -9.28
CA PRO A 38 -8.39 5.96 -10.02
C PRO A 38 -9.53 5.11 -10.58
N LEU A 39 -10.69 5.05 -9.92
CA LEU A 39 -11.88 4.38 -10.45
C LEU A 39 -12.40 5.08 -11.72
N LYS A 40 -12.52 6.42 -11.70
CA LYS A 40 -12.90 7.21 -12.90
C LYS A 40 -11.91 6.99 -14.05
N ALA A 41 -10.63 6.90 -13.75
CA ALA A 41 -9.62 6.66 -14.77
C ALA A 41 -9.76 5.27 -15.41
N LEU A 42 -10.04 4.23 -14.63
CA LEU A 42 -10.34 2.90 -15.17
C LEU A 42 -11.59 2.92 -16.05
N ILE A 43 -12.66 3.59 -15.61
CA ILE A 43 -13.89 3.76 -16.41
C ILE A 43 -13.56 4.42 -17.76
N ALA A 44 -12.80 5.49 -17.74
CA ALA A 44 -12.45 6.23 -18.96
C ALA A 44 -11.53 5.43 -19.91
N ARG A 45 -10.69 4.53 -19.38
CA ARG A 45 -9.79 3.67 -20.17
C ARG A 45 -10.51 2.48 -20.82
N HIS A 46 -11.66 2.08 -20.27
CA HIS A 46 -12.46 0.94 -20.76
C HIS A 46 -13.89 1.37 -21.07
N PRO A 47 -14.09 2.29 -22.06
CA PRO A 47 -15.42 2.85 -22.37
C PRO A 47 -16.42 1.84 -22.90
N GLU A 48 -15.94 0.71 -23.48
CA GLU A 48 -16.77 -0.36 -24.03
C GLU A 48 -17.19 -1.39 -22.97
N LEU A 49 -16.66 -1.31 -21.74
CA LEU A 49 -17.02 -2.24 -20.67
C LEU A 49 -18.40 -1.87 -20.11
N GLU A 50 -19.27 -2.87 -20.01
CA GLU A 50 -20.52 -2.75 -19.29
C GLU A 50 -20.24 -2.72 -17.78
N TRP A 51 -20.13 -1.53 -17.21
CA TRP A 51 -19.74 -1.34 -15.82
C TRP A 51 -20.76 -1.87 -14.80
N ALA A 52 -22.01 -2.09 -15.18
CA ALA A 52 -23.01 -2.78 -14.36
C ALA A 52 -22.67 -4.27 -14.16
N ALA A 53 -21.77 -4.85 -14.96
CA ALA A 53 -21.29 -6.21 -14.81
C ALA A 53 -20.18 -6.37 -13.74
N VAL A 54 -19.74 -5.29 -13.11
CA VAL A 54 -18.82 -5.35 -11.97
C VAL A 54 -19.55 -5.86 -10.73
N ASP A 55 -19.10 -6.98 -10.19
CA ASP A 55 -19.77 -7.66 -9.06
C ASP A 55 -19.55 -6.97 -7.73
N ASP A 56 -18.34 -6.40 -7.48
CA ASP A 56 -18.06 -5.66 -6.26
C ASP A 56 -16.82 -4.75 -6.41
N VAL A 57 -16.73 -3.74 -5.54
CA VAL A 57 -15.58 -2.84 -5.38
C VAL A 57 -15.01 -3.01 -3.98
N ILE A 58 -13.80 -3.52 -3.84
CA ILE A 58 -13.15 -3.71 -2.54
C ILE A 58 -11.99 -2.71 -2.40
N LEU A 59 -12.11 -1.76 -1.49
CA LEU A 59 -11.01 -0.83 -1.19
C LEU A 59 -10.49 -1.02 0.23
N GLY A 60 -9.16 -1.06 0.35
CA GLY A 60 -8.48 -0.98 1.64
C GLY A 60 -8.44 0.45 2.16
N CYS A 61 -8.75 0.63 3.46
CA CYS A 61 -8.59 1.90 4.16
C CYS A 61 -8.34 1.61 5.64
N ALA A 62 -7.27 2.18 6.20
CA ALA A 62 -6.86 1.87 7.56
C ALA A 62 -7.57 2.75 8.60
N ASN A 63 -7.74 4.04 8.35
CA ASN A 63 -8.27 4.96 9.35
C ASN A 63 -9.78 4.82 9.55
N GLN A 64 -10.59 5.14 8.58
CA GLN A 64 -12.06 5.11 8.60
C GLN A 64 -12.74 5.95 9.71
N ALA A 65 -12.01 6.88 10.33
CA ALA A 65 -12.52 7.71 11.43
C ALA A 65 -13.10 9.06 10.95
N GLY A 66 -12.71 9.51 9.76
CA GLY A 66 -13.08 10.81 9.21
C GLY A 66 -14.01 10.72 8.01
N GLU A 67 -13.66 11.43 6.95
CA GLU A 67 -14.41 11.49 5.70
C GLU A 67 -14.36 10.17 4.90
N ASP A 68 -13.52 9.24 5.32
CA ASP A 68 -13.37 7.85 4.88
C ASP A 68 -14.29 6.86 5.62
N ASN A 69 -15.17 7.35 6.50
CA ASN A 69 -16.15 6.53 7.18
C ASN A 69 -17.29 6.10 6.24
N ARG A 70 -18.22 5.29 6.75
CA ARG A 70 -19.40 4.79 6.03
C ARG A 70 -19.07 4.06 4.72
N ASN A 71 -18.03 3.21 4.74
CA ASN A 71 -17.68 2.42 3.57
C ASN A 71 -17.17 3.28 2.41
N VAL A 72 -15.93 3.75 2.50
CA VAL A 72 -15.31 4.62 1.50
C VAL A 72 -15.30 3.99 0.10
N ALA A 73 -15.25 2.64 -0.01
CA ALA A 73 -15.32 1.95 -1.30
C ALA A 73 -16.66 2.22 -2.00
N ARG A 74 -17.77 2.10 -1.28
CA ARG A 74 -19.11 2.39 -1.83
C ARG A 74 -19.27 3.88 -2.16
N MET A 75 -18.78 4.76 -1.29
CA MET A 75 -18.80 6.21 -1.54
C MET A 75 -18.03 6.54 -2.83
N ALA A 76 -16.80 6.03 -2.95
CA ALA A 76 -15.95 6.25 -4.12
C ALA A 76 -16.56 5.68 -5.41
N SER A 77 -17.20 4.51 -5.36
CA SER A 77 -17.89 3.89 -6.51
C SER A 77 -18.96 4.82 -7.08
N LEU A 78 -19.80 5.35 -6.22
CA LEU A 78 -20.88 6.28 -6.61
C LEU A 78 -20.30 7.60 -7.15
N LEU A 79 -19.29 8.16 -6.48
CA LEU A 79 -18.61 9.38 -6.90
C LEU A 79 -17.82 9.20 -8.20
N ALA A 80 -17.37 7.98 -8.49
CA ALA A 80 -16.73 7.65 -9.76
C ALA A 80 -17.72 7.54 -10.92
N GLY A 81 -18.99 7.41 -10.66
CA GLY A 81 -20.03 7.25 -11.66
C GLY A 81 -20.29 5.80 -12.07
N LEU A 82 -19.87 4.83 -11.24
CA LEU A 82 -20.31 3.44 -11.43
C LEU A 82 -21.84 3.32 -11.26
N PRO A 83 -22.48 2.38 -11.96
CA PRO A 83 -23.90 2.09 -11.78
C PRO A 83 -24.24 1.82 -10.31
N ILE A 84 -25.44 2.21 -9.89
CA ILE A 84 -25.88 2.08 -8.49
C ILE A 84 -26.04 0.63 -8.03
N GLU A 85 -26.12 -0.28 -8.97
CA GLU A 85 -26.20 -1.72 -8.75
C GLU A 85 -24.85 -2.30 -8.28
N VAL A 86 -23.72 -1.65 -8.61
CA VAL A 86 -22.39 -2.11 -8.23
C VAL A 86 -22.14 -1.84 -6.75
N PRO A 87 -22.05 -2.86 -5.89
CA PRO A 87 -21.83 -2.69 -4.46
C PRO A 87 -20.39 -2.26 -4.15
N GLY A 88 -20.06 -2.10 -2.88
CA GLY A 88 -18.71 -1.78 -2.47
C GLY A 88 -18.46 -2.17 -1.02
N THR A 89 -17.25 -2.59 -0.71
CA THR A 89 -16.82 -3.03 0.61
C THR A 89 -15.49 -2.39 0.98
N THR A 90 -15.39 -1.84 2.18
CA THR A 90 -14.13 -1.34 2.73
C THR A 90 -13.56 -2.36 3.71
N LEU A 91 -12.30 -2.75 3.52
CA LEU A 91 -11.62 -3.64 4.45
C LEU A 91 -10.43 -2.95 5.14
N ASN A 92 -10.10 -3.44 6.32
CA ASN A 92 -8.99 -2.95 7.11
C ASN A 92 -8.06 -4.09 7.56
N ARG A 93 -6.87 -4.11 7.01
CA ARG A 93 -5.68 -4.84 7.49
C ARG A 93 -4.54 -3.84 7.66
N LEU A 94 -4.83 -2.66 8.23
CA LEU A 94 -3.87 -1.57 8.39
C LEU A 94 -3.07 -1.31 7.10
N CYS A 95 -1.74 -1.27 7.17
CA CYS A 95 -0.86 -1.02 6.01
C CYS A 95 -1.12 -1.98 4.82
N GLY A 96 -1.51 -3.22 5.10
CA GLY A 96 -1.76 -4.27 4.09
C GLY A 96 -3.13 -4.23 3.43
N SER A 97 -4.01 -3.28 3.79
CA SER A 97 -5.41 -3.25 3.37
C SER A 97 -5.59 -3.30 1.86
N GLY A 98 -4.82 -2.51 1.09
CA GLY A 98 -4.95 -2.48 -0.38
C GLY A 98 -4.55 -3.80 -1.04
N MET A 99 -3.48 -4.46 -0.58
CA MET A 99 -3.09 -5.78 -1.10
C MET A 99 -4.10 -6.86 -0.70
N ASP A 100 -4.64 -6.80 0.52
CA ASP A 100 -5.66 -7.73 0.98
C ASP A 100 -6.98 -7.55 0.21
N ALA A 101 -7.34 -6.32 -0.18
CA ALA A 101 -8.47 -6.04 -1.07
C ALA A 101 -8.32 -6.77 -2.41
N ILE A 102 -7.14 -6.65 -3.05
CA ILE A 102 -6.82 -7.36 -4.29
C ILE A 102 -6.90 -8.89 -4.09
N GLY A 103 -6.35 -9.39 -2.99
CA GLY A 103 -6.37 -10.83 -2.68
C GLY A 103 -7.77 -11.38 -2.43
N ASN A 104 -8.65 -10.62 -1.79
CA ASN A 104 -10.05 -11.03 -1.58
C ASN A 104 -10.82 -11.02 -2.89
N ALA A 105 -10.65 -9.99 -3.73
CA ALA A 105 -11.21 -9.97 -5.09
C ALA A 105 -10.73 -11.17 -5.92
N ALA A 106 -9.43 -11.48 -5.87
CA ALA A 106 -8.87 -12.64 -6.57
C ALA A 106 -9.46 -13.97 -6.09
N ARG A 107 -9.77 -14.12 -4.80
CA ARG A 107 -10.45 -15.31 -4.26
C ARG A 107 -11.87 -15.44 -4.80
N ALA A 108 -12.65 -14.35 -4.79
CA ALA A 108 -14.01 -14.34 -5.34
C ALA A 108 -14.03 -14.75 -6.84
N LEU A 109 -13.09 -14.20 -7.63
CA LEU A 109 -12.93 -14.55 -9.05
C LEU A 109 -12.58 -16.03 -9.24
N ARG A 110 -11.65 -16.58 -8.42
CA ARG A 110 -11.22 -17.98 -8.50
C ARG A 110 -12.29 -18.96 -8.07
N CYS A 111 -13.10 -18.60 -7.08
CA CYS A 111 -14.21 -19.42 -6.61
C CYS A 111 -15.42 -19.38 -7.55
N GLY A 112 -15.41 -18.49 -8.55
CA GLY A 112 -16.53 -18.30 -9.48
C GLY A 112 -17.72 -17.54 -8.89
N GLU A 113 -17.52 -16.85 -7.75
CA GLU A 113 -18.53 -15.99 -7.12
C GLU A 113 -18.61 -14.62 -7.81
N ALA A 114 -17.55 -14.23 -8.53
CA ALA A 114 -17.47 -12.98 -9.29
C ALA A 114 -16.84 -13.18 -10.66
N GLY A 115 -17.21 -12.34 -11.61
CA GLY A 115 -16.62 -12.27 -12.95
C GLY A 115 -15.70 -11.07 -13.13
N LEU A 116 -16.14 -9.90 -12.65
CA LEU A 116 -15.42 -8.62 -12.72
C LEU A 116 -15.38 -7.97 -11.33
N MET A 117 -14.22 -7.51 -10.93
CA MET A 117 -14.01 -6.86 -9.65
C MET A 117 -13.16 -5.59 -9.80
N LEU A 118 -13.45 -4.57 -9.02
CA LEU A 118 -12.52 -3.49 -8.75
C LEU A 118 -11.91 -3.68 -7.36
N ALA A 119 -10.58 -3.55 -7.25
CA ALA A 119 -9.89 -3.67 -5.97
C ALA A 119 -8.78 -2.63 -5.86
N GLY A 120 -8.49 -2.18 -4.65
CA GLY A 120 -7.46 -1.18 -4.46
C GLY A 120 -7.42 -0.66 -3.03
N GLY A 121 -7.13 0.63 -2.88
CA GLY A 121 -7.14 1.25 -1.55
C GLY A 121 -6.89 2.75 -1.57
N VAL A 122 -7.18 3.38 -0.46
CA VAL A 122 -7.04 4.81 -0.24
C VAL A 122 -6.58 5.09 1.18
N GLU A 123 -5.79 6.13 1.34
CA GLU A 123 -5.55 6.76 2.63
C GLU A 123 -5.34 8.25 2.45
N SER A 124 -5.97 9.06 3.27
CA SER A 124 -5.62 10.47 3.43
C SER A 124 -5.22 10.71 4.89
N MET A 125 -3.92 10.62 5.15
CA MET A 125 -3.40 10.82 6.50
C MET A 125 -3.39 12.31 6.88
N SER A 126 -3.36 13.21 5.88
CA SER A 126 -3.48 14.65 6.11
C SER A 126 -4.86 15.07 6.64
N ARG A 127 -5.91 14.29 6.33
CA ARG A 127 -7.28 14.58 6.73
C ARG A 127 -7.80 13.67 7.84
N ALA A 128 -6.91 12.89 8.44
CA ALA A 128 -7.23 12.08 9.61
C ALA A 128 -7.74 12.97 10.75
N PRO A 129 -8.94 12.73 11.30
CA PRO A 129 -9.54 13.63 12.27
C PRO A 129 -8.98 13.43 13.68
N PHE A 130 -9.22 14.42 14.54
CA PHE A 130 -9.19 14.21 15.97
C PHE A 130 -10.43 13.46 16.43
N VAL A 131 -10.29 12.53 17.37
CA VAL A 131 -11.40 11.78 17.95
C VAL A 131 -11.37 11.83 19.47
N MET A 132 -12.54 11.80 20.06
CA MET A 132 -12.77 11.84 21.50
C MET A 132 -13.72 10.72 21.91
N GLY A 133 -13.36 9.95 22.93
CA GLY A 133 -14.25 8.96 23.53
C GLY A 133 -15.41 9.59 24.30
N LYS A 134 -16.49 8.85 24.45
CA LYS A 134 -17.56 9.25 25.38
C LYS A 134 -17.07 9.12 26.81
N SER A 135 -17.53 10.03 27.69
CA SER A 135 -17.23 9.91 29.11
C SER A 135 -17.85 8.61 29.68
N GLU A 136 -17.07 7.87 30.45
CA GLU A 136 -17.52 6.66 31.16
C GLU A 136 -18.23 7.02 32.48
N GLN A 137 -18.06 8.26 32.95
CA GLN A 137 -18.64 8.72 34.20
C GLN A 137 -19.70 9.79 33.94
N ALA A 138 -20.80 9.73 34.70
CA ALA A 138 -21.77 10.82 34.70
C ALA A 138 -21.08 12.13 35.19
N PHE A 139 -21.36 13.23 34.47
CA PHE A 139 -20.77 14.54 34.77
C PHE A 139 -19.22 14.58 34.73
N GLY A 140 -18.60 13.71 33.92
CA GLY A 140 -17.15 13.71 33.69
C GLY A 140 -16.66 15.10 33.25
N ARG A 141 -15.54 15.56 33.84
CA ARG A 141 -14.96 16.91 33.63
C ARG A 141 -13.66 16.87 32.81
N ALA A 142 -13.22 15.68 32.43
CA ALA A 142 -12.03 15.46 31.61
C ALA A 142 -12.43 14.78 30.30
N ALA A 143 -11.80 15.19 29.20
CA ALA A 143 -11.88 14.54 27.89
C ALA A 143 -10.49 14.41 27.33
N GLU A 144 -10.20 13.28 26.73
CA GLU A 144 -8.96 13.02 26.01
C GLU A 144 -9.22 13.10 24.52
N LEU A 145 -8.41 13.87 23.80
CA LEU A 145 -8.49 14.05 22.35
C LEU A 145 -7.31 13.32 21.70
N PHE A 146 -7.60 12.44 20.73
CA PHE A 146 -6.59 11.68 20.01
C PHE A 146 -6.50 12.15 18.56
N ASP A 147 -5.27 12.40 18.08
CA ASP A 147 -4.98 12.54 16.67
C ASP A 147 -4.96 11.13 16.03
N THR A 148 -5.74 10.93 14.96
CA THR A 148 -5.83 9.64 14.28
C THR A 148 -4.89 9.51 13.07
N THR A 149 -4.05 10.50 12.82
CA THR A 149 -3.09 10.50 11.71
C THR A 149 -2.16 9.30 11.76
N ILE A 150 -1.60 9.02 12.94
CA ILE A 150 -0.68 7.91 13.19
C ILE A 150 -0.72 7.50 14.66
N GLY A 151 -0.42 6.23 14.94
CA GLY A 151 -0.26 5.75 16.31
C GLY A 151 -1.53 5.17 16.92
N TRP A 152 -1.42 4.90 18.22
CA TRP A 152 -2.47 4.25 19.01
C TRP A 152 -3.47 5.28 19.55
N ARG A 153 -4.73 4.88 19.59
CA ARG A 153 -5.82 5.58 20.25
C ARG A 153 -6.73 4.58 20.95
N PHE A 154 -7.38 4.98 22.03
CA PHE A 154 -8.26 4.10 22.82
C PHE A 154 -7.58 2.77 23.19
N VAL A 155 -6.38 2.86 23.74
CA VAL A 155 -5.52 1.70 24.03
C VAL A 155 -6.22 0.74 24.99
N ASN A 156 -6.39 -0.51 24.57
CA ASN A 156 -6.88 -1.58 25.43
C ASN A 156 -5.79 -1.95 26.46
N PRO A 157 -6.07 -1.88 27.78
CA PRO A 157 -5.08 -2.16 28.82
C PRO A 157 -4.51 -3.59 28.78
N LEU A 158 -5.32 -4.58 28.41
CA LEU A 158 -4.85 -5.97 28.28
C LEU A 158 -3.91 -6.12 27.09
N MET A 159 -4.26 -5.51 25.95
CA MET A 159 -3.37 -5.50 24.77
C MET A 159 -2.02 -4.85 25.09
N LYS A 160 -2.03 -3.75 25.85
CA LYS A 160 -0.81 -3.06 26.28
C LYS A 160 0.03 -3.93 27.21
N ALA A 161 -0.61 -4.63 28.16
CA ALA A 161 0.08 -5.47 29.14
C ALA A 161 0.69 -6.72 28.50
N GLU A 162 -0.02 -7.38 27.57
CA GLU A 162 0.37 -8.67 27.02
C GLU A 162 1.29 -8.55 25.80
N HIS A 163 1.06 -7.55 24.93
CA HIS A 163 1.72 -7.46 23.63
C HIS A 163 2.47 -6.13 23.41
N GLY A 164 2.26 -5.14 24.29
CA GLY A 164 2.78 -3.79 24.11
C GLY A 164 1.97 -2.98 23.09
N THR A 165 2.16 -1.67 23.11
CA THR A 165 1.57 -0.71 22.18
C THR A 165 2.63 0.28 21.73
N ASP A 166 3.79 -0.26 21.34
CA ASP A 166 4.92 0.53 20.86
C ASP A 166 4.50 1.36 19.65
N SER A 167 4.99 2.59 19.53
CA SER A 167 4.81 3.38 18.31
C SER A 167 5.49 2.70 17.11
N MET A 168 5.09 3.03 15.90
CA MET A 168 5.70 2.42 14.71
C MET A 168 7.22 2.62 14.63
N PRO A 169 7.77 3.83 14.88
CA PRO A 169 9.23 4.00 14.94
C PRO A 169 9.89 3.16 16.04
N GLU A 170 9.23 2.99 17.19
CA GLU A 170 9.75 2.17 18.28
C GLU A 170 9.81 0.69 17.89
N THR A 171 8.83 0.18 17.13
CA THR A 171 8.91 -1.18 16.57
C THR A 171 10.07 -1.34 15.59
N ALA A 172 10.41 -0.29 14.84
CA ALA A 172 11.57 -0.30 13.95
C ALA A 172 12.90 -0.32 14.71
N GLU A 173 13.00 0.41 15.83
CA GLU A 173 14.15 0.34 16.75
C GLU A 173 14.29 -1.06 17.37
N ASN A 174 13.18 -1.72 17.72
CA ASN A 174 13.20 -3.10 18.20
C ASN A 174 13.74 -4.06 17.15
N VAL A 175 13.34 -3.88 15.87
CA VAL A 175 13.88 -4.66 14.75
C VAL A 175 15.36 -4.37 14.56
N ALA A 176 15.78 -3.10 14.55
CA ALA A 176 17.18 -2.72 14.41
C ALA A 176 18.05 -3.38 15.49
N ALA A 177 17.62 -3.31 16.76
CA ALA A 177 18.33 -3.92 17.88
C ALA A 177 18.38 -5.46 17.78
N ARG A 178 17.25 -6.10 17.44
CA ARG A 178 17.16 -7.58 17.40
C ARG A 178 17.94 -8.20 16.26
N PHE A 179 18.00 -7.53 15.10
CA PHE A 179 18.64 -8.02 13.88
C PHE A 179 20.00 -7.36 13.60
N GLY A 180 20.52 -6.54 14.51
CA GLY A 180 21.83 -5.91 14.39
C GLY A 180 21.94 -4.97 13.19
N ILE A 181 20.90 -4.19 12.89
CA ILE A 181 20.91 -3.26 11.75
C ILE A 181 21.47 -1.92 12.22
N SER A 182 22.62 -1.53 11.67
CA SER A 182 23.30 -0.28 12.01
C SER A 182 22.57 0.96 11.46
N ARG A 183 22.88 2.13 12.02
CA ARG A 183 22.40 3.41 11.50
C ARG A 183 22.93 3.69 10.09
N GLU A 184 24.18 3.36 9.84
CA GLU A 184 24.84 3.53 8.57
C GLU A 184 24.21 2.69 7.46
N ASP A 185 23.86 1.43 7.76
CA ASP A 185 23.15 0.56 6.83
C ASP A 185 21.77 1.14 6.49
N GLN A 186 21.04 1.65 7.51
CA GLN A 186 19.72 2.26 7.32
C GLN A 186 19.78 3.51 6.45
N ASP A 187 20.74 4.39 6.68
CA ASP A 187 20.92 5.61 5.89
C ASP A 187 21.34 5.27 4.44
N ALA A 188 22.21 4.28 4.24
CA ALA A 188 22.60 3.81 2.91
C ALA A 188 21.41 3.20 2.15
N PHE A 189 20.54 2.44 2.82
CA PHE A 189 19.33 1.89 2.24
C PHE A 189 18.36 3.00 1.83
N ALA A 190 18.14 3.98 2.69
CA ALA A 190 17.26 5.12 2.43
C ALA A 190 17.78 5.96 1.25
N LEU A 191 19.09 6.22 1.18
CA LEU A 191 19.69 6.92 0.06
C LEU A 191 19.46 6.18 -1.27
N ARG A 192 19.63 4.86 -1.29
CA ARG A 192 19.36 4.06 -2.50
C ARG A 192 17.90 4.17 -2.94
N SER A 193 16.95 4.14 -2.00
CA SER A 193 15.53 4.33 -2.29
C SER A 193 15.27 5.69 -2.94
N GLN A 194 15.82 6.78 -2.39
CA GLN A 194 15.69 8.14 -2.95
C GLN A 194 16.26 8.24 -4.36
N HIS A 195 17.46 7.73 -4.59
CA HIS A 195 18.09 7.77 -5.91
C HIS A 195 17.32 6.95 -6.96
N LYS A 196 16.82 5.76 -6.59
CA LYS A 196 15.98 4.94 -7.48
C LYS A 196 14.68 5.66 -7.85
N ALA A 197 14.00 6.28 -6.87
CA ALA A 197 12.77 7.02 -7.12
C ALA A 197 13.02 8.24 -8.02
N ALA A 198 14.06 9.02 -7.77
CA ALA A 198 14.43 10.16 -8.60
C ALA A 198 14.75 9.74 -10.04
N ALA A 199 15.51 8.67 -10.23
CA ALA A 199 15.81 8.13 -11.55
C ALA A 199 14.56 7.62 -12.28
N ALA A 200 13.66 6.92 -11.58
CA ALA A 200 12.38 6.46 -12.13
C ALA A 200 11.46 7.62 -12.54
N GLN A 201 11.41 8.67 -11.73
CA GLN A 201 10.65 9.88 -12.04
C GLN A 201 11.23 10.60 -13.24
N ALA A 202 12.55 10.77 -13.30
CA ALA A 202 13.24 11.45 -14.40
C ALA A 202 13.06 10.77 -15.77
N ARG A 203 13.04 9.41 -15.81
CA ARG A 203 12.79 8.65 -17.04
C ARG A 203 11.31 8.45 -17.36
N GLY A 204 10.39 9.02 -16.56
CA GLY A 204 8.94 8.95 -16.82
C GLY A 204 8.29 7.60 -16.45
N ARG A 205 9.02 6.67 -15.77
CA ARG A 205 8.49 5.35 -15.42
C ARG A 205 7.28 5.45 -14.49
N LEU A 206 7.34 6.30 -13.46
CA LEU A 206 6.24 6.46 -12.51
C LEU A 206 5.01 7.13 -13.15
N ALA A 207 5.19 7.96 -14.18
CA ALA A 207 4.09 8.60 -14.89
C ALA A 207 3.19 7.61 -15.64
N GLN A 208 3.67 6.40 -15.96
CA GLN A 208 2.89 5.37 -16.66
C GLN A 208 1.75 4.81 -15.80
N GLU A 209 1.91 4.81 -14.49
CA GLU A 209 0.93 4.29 -13.53
C GLU A 209 0.10 5.39 -12.85
N ILE A 210 0.51 6.67 -12.97
CA ILE A 210 -0.11 7.81 -12.30
C ILE A 210 -1.21 8.42 -13.15
N VAL A 211 -2.38 8.64 -12.52
CA VAL A 211 -3.46 9.48 -13.06
C VAL A 211 -3.44 10.82 -12.32
N PRO A 212 -3.43 11.95 -13.05
CA PRO A 212 -3.38 13.27 -12.43
C PRO A 212 -4.60 13.55 -11.55
N VAL A 213 -4.38 14.33 -10.49
CA VAL A 213 -5.42 14.84 -9.61
C VAL A 213 -5.64 16.33 -9.94
N GLU A 214 -6.84 16.65 -10.40
CA GLU A 214 -7.25 18.03 -10.67
C GLU A 214 -7.91 18.62 -9.41
N ILE A 215 -7.26 19.63 -8.82
CA ILE A 215 -7.73 20.27 -7.58
C ILE A 215 -8.34 21.62 -7.93
N PRO A 216 -9.68 21.78 -7.80
CA PRO A 216 -10.33 23.06 -8.08
C PRO A 216 -9.72 24.21 -7.25
N GLN A 217 -9.48 25.32 -7.87
CA GLN A 217 -8.99 26.52 -7.21
C GLN A 217 -10.13 27.53 -7.02
N ARG A 218 -10.08 28.32 -5.96
CA ARG A 218 -11.06 29.40 -5.72
C ARG A 218 -11.08 30.43 -6.88
N LYS A 219 -9.93 30.65 -7.53
CA LYS A 219 -9.78 31.51 -8.69
C LYS A 219 -8.77 30.88 -9.65
N GLY A 220 -9.01 30.97 -10.95
CA GLY A 220 -8.14 30.43 -12.00
C GLY A 220 -8.41 28.96 -12.32
N PRO A 221 -7.53 28.34 -13.14
CA PRO A 221 -7.66 26.93 -13.52
C PRO A 221 -7.40 26.00 -12.33
N ALA A 222 -7.89 24.76 -12.42
CA ALA A 222 -7.58 23.73 -11.44
C ALA A 222 -6.06 23.49 -11.35
N LYS A 223 -5.56 23.25 -10.15
CA LYS A 223 -4.16 22.82 -9.94
C LYS A 223 -4.07 21.34 -10.29
N ARG A 224 -3.22 21.01 -11.24
CA ARG A 224 -2.95 19.63 -11.64
C ARG A 224 -1.75 19.07 -10.86
N VAL A 225 -1.97 17.97 -10.14
CA VAL A 225 -0.94 17.22 -9.42
C VAL A 225 -0.74 15.91 -10.16
N GLU A 226 0.46 15.67 -10.71
CA GLU A 226 0.76 14.53 -11.59
C GLU A 226 2.10 13.85 -11.27
N HIS A 227 2.76 14.26 -10.20
CA HIS A 227 4.02 13.66 -9.73
C HIS A 227 3.93 13.35 -8.25
N ASP A 228 4.60 12.28 -7.83
CA ASP A 228 4.81 11.98 -6.41
C ASP A 228 5.57 13.13 -5.75
N GLU A 229 5.05 13.63 -4.64
CA GLU A 229 5.54 14.85 -3.99
C GLU A 229 6.67 14.57 -2.98
N HIS A 230 6.77 13.31 -2.51
CA HIS A 230 7.64 12.95 -1.39
C HIS A 230 9.12 12.75 -1.77
N PRO A 231 9.51 12.28 -3.00
CA PRO A 231 10.90 12.01 -3.34
C PRO A 231 11.82 13.22 -3.17
N ARG A 232 13.04 12.96 -2.65
CA ARG A 232 14.12 13.92 -2.43
C ARG A 232 15.39 13.41 -3.09
N GLY A 233 15.46 13.56 -4.41
CA GLY A 233 16.56 13.02 -5.23
C GLY A 233 17.95 13.64 -4.97
N ASP A 234 18.00 14.77 -4.27
CA ASP A 234 19.21 15.48 -3.84
C ASP A 234 19.74 15.04 -2.47
N THR A 235 19.14 14.02 -1.85
CA THR A 235 19.57 13.47 -0.57
C THR A 235 21.01 12.94 -0.64
N THR A 236 21.81 13.19 0.40
CA THR A 236 23.16 12.65 0.56
C THR A 236 23.35 11.92 1.89
N LEU A 237 24.36 11.05 1.99
CA LEU A 237 24.67 10.38 3.26
C LEU A 237 25.00 11.35 4.38
N GLU A 238 25.71 12.44 4.06
CA GLU A 238 26.08 13.48 5.04
C GLU A 238 24.86 14.20 5.59
N GLN A 239 23.81 14.39 4.78
CA GLN A 239 22.53 14.96 5.23
C GLN A 239 21.79 13.97 6.14
N LEU A 240 21.71 12.69 5.74
CA LEU A 240 21.07 11.64 6.55
C LEU A 240 21.76 11.45 7.90
N ALA A 241 23.09 11.40 7.93
CA ALA A 241 23.88 11.20 9.14
C ALA A 241 23.67 12.33 10.19
N LYS A 242 23.30 13.53 9.75
CA LYS A 242 23.01 14.69 10.65
C LYS A 242 21.62 14.63 11.30
N LEU A 243 20.73 13.76 10.83
CA LEU A 243 19.39 13.66 11.38
C LEU A 243 19.39 13.03 12.78
N GLY A 244 18.66 13.66 13.69
CA GLY A 244 18.46 13.13 15.03
C GLY A 244 17.58 11.88 15.07
N THR A 245 17.64 11.16 16.18
CA THR A 245 16.86 9.96 16.49
C THR A 245 15.77 10.28 17.53
N PRO A 246 14.65 10.94 17.14
CA PRO A 246 13.68 11.52 18.08
C PRO A 246 12.81 10.46 18.76
N PHE A 247 12.85 9.21 18.32
CA PHE A 247 11.93 8.18 18.77
C PHE A 247 12.48 7.34 19.94
N ARG A 248 13.80 7.25 20.06
CA ARG A 248 14.49 6.53 21.14
C ARG A 248 15.83 7.19 21.42
N GLU A 249 16.17 7.43 22.69
CA GLU A 249 17.51 7.88 23.07
C GLU A 249 18.57 6.84 22.67
N GLY A 250 19.61 7.28 21.95
CA GLY A 250 20.60 6.38 21.38
C GLY A 250 20.07 5.46 20.28
N GLY A 251 18.90 5.74 19.72
CA GLY A 251 18.31 4.99 18.64
C GLY A 251 18.97 5.23 17.28
N SER A 252 18.40 4.62 16.23
CA SER A 252 18.92 4.66 14.87
C SER A 252 17.90 5.14 13.84
N VAL A 253 16.60 5.13 14.17
CA VAL A 253 15.51 5.54 13.27
C VAL A 253 15.39 7.06 13.22
N THR A 254 15.33 7.59 12.01
CA THR A 254 15.23 9.04 11.74
C THR A 254 14.11 9.33 10.74
N ALA A 255 13.79 10.59 10.56
CA ALA A 255 12.88 11.03 9.49
C ALA A 255 13.42 10.75 8.07
N GLY A 256 14.73 10.50 7.91
CA GLY A 256 15.36 10.23 6.62
C GLY A 256 15.38 8.73 6.25
N ASN A 257 15.29 7.83 7.24
CA ASN A 257 15.31 6.39 7.03
C ASN A 257 13.99 5.69 7.40
N ALA A 258 12.92 6.47 7.49
CA ALA A 258 11.54 6.03 7.68
C ALA A 258 10.66 6.51 6.52
N SER A 259 9.57 5.79 6.24
CA SER A 259 8.54 6.28 5.31
C SER A 259 7.80 7.49 5.85
N GLY A 260 7.23 8.27 4.96
CA GLY A 260 6.44 9.44 5.33
C GLY A 260 4.99 9.13 5.71
N VAL A 261 4.33 10.17 6.23
CA VAL A 261 2.87 10.27 6.38
C VAL A 261 2.33 10.87 5.09
N ASN A 262 1.41 10.17 4.40
CA ASN A 262 1.09 10.48 3.01
C ASN A 262 -0.38 10.30 2.66
N ASP A 263 -0.77 10.86 1.51
CA ASP A 263 -2.11 10.77 0.92
C ASP A 263 -2.02 10.10 -0.45
N GLY A 264 -2.99 9.22 -0.78
CA GLY A 264 -3.02 8.59 -2.10
C GLY A 264 -4.13 7.56 -2.25
N ALA A 265 -4.41 7.19 -3.50
CA ALA A 265 -5.37 6.15 -3.86
C ALA A 265 -4.87 5.33 -5.06
N CYS A 266 -5.28 4.06 -5.11
CA CYS A 266 -4.92 3.12 -6.17
C CYS A 266 -6.10 2.20 -6.46
N ALA A 267 -6.31 1.84 -7.72
CA ALA A 267 -7.34 0.87 -8.12
C ALA A 267 -6.87 -0.02 -9.28
N LEU A 268 -7.33 -1.26 -9.25
CA LEU A 268 -7.10 -2.28 -10.26
C LEU A 268 -8.45 -2.81 -10.75
N LEU A 269 -8.56 -3.07 -12.06
CA LEU A 269 -9.64 -3.84 -12.67
C LEU A 269 -9.18 -5.30 -12.77
N LEU A 270 -9.94 -6.19 -12.16
CA LEU A 270 -9.68 -7.62 -12.11
C LEU A 270 -10.80 -8.39 -12.80
N ALA A 271 -10.47 -9.51 -13.44
CA ALA A 271 -11.44 -10.35 -14.14
C ALA A 271 -11.13 -11.83 -13.98
N SER A 272 -12.16 -12.67 -13.99
CA SER A 272 -11.99 -14.09 -14.28
C SER A 272 -11.66 -14.29 -15.77
N SER A 273 -11.00 -15.41 -16.13
CA SER A 273 -10.70 -15.74 -17.53
C SER A 273 -11.97 -15.78 -18.40
N ALA A 274 -13.10 -16.19 -17.84
CA ALA A 274 -14.38 -16.24 -18.55
C ALA A 274 -14.93 -14.83 -18.80
N ALA A 275 -14.91 -13.95 -17.80
CA ALA A 275 -15.36 -12.57 -17.94
C ALA A 275 -14.45 -11.77 -18.87
N ALA A 276 -13.13 -11.95 -18.78
CA ALA A 276 -12.18 -11.28 -19.67
C ALA A 276 -12.49 -11.61 -21.15
N ARG A 277 -12.72 -12.90 -21.46
CA ARG A 277 -13.13 -13.30 -22.83
C ARG A 277 -14.49 -12.72 -23.23
N ARG A 278 -15.49 -12.76 -22.33
CA ARG A 278 -16.84 -12.25 -22.60
C ARG A 278 -16.85 -10.76 -22.94
N HIS A 279 -16.06 -9.98 -22.23
CA HIS A 279 -16.00 -8.52 -22.37
C HIS A 279 -14.84 -8.05 -23.28
N GLY A 280 -14.11 -8.97 -23.94
CA GLY A 280 -13.00 -8.63 -24.84
C GLY A 280 -11.82 -7.93 -24.14
N LEU A 281 -11.63 -8.18 -22.83
CA LEU A 281 -10.58 -7.57 -22.03
C LEU A 281 -9.24 -8.28 -22.21
N LYS A 282 -8.17 -7.51 -22.39
CA LYS A 282 -6.81 -8.05 -22.49
C LYS A 282 -6.18 -8.08 -21.10
N ALA A 283 -5.78 -9.26 -20.66
CA ALA A 283 -5.04 -9.40 -19.41
C ALA A 283 -3.60 -8.89 -19.55
N ARG A 284 -3.14 -8.14 -18.58
CA ARG A 284 -1.76 -7.67 -18.42
C ARG A 284 -0.97 -8.61 -17.52
N GLY A 285 -1.63 -9.21 -16.54
CA GLY A 285 -1.03 -10.14 -15.61
C GLY A 285 -2.08 -10.98 -14.90
N ARG A 286 -1.63 -11.85 -14.00
CA ARG A 286 -2.51 -12.61 -13.10
C ARG A 286 -1.94 -12.63 -11.68
N ILE A 287 -2.85 -12.79 -10.71
CA ILE A 287 -2.47 -13.01 -9.32
C ILE A 287 -2.20 -14.50 -9.16
N VAL A 288 -0.96 -14.88 -8.84
CA VAL A 288 -0.56 -16.29 -8.66
C VAL A 288 -0.95 -16.79 -7.27
N GLY A 289 -0.70 -16.00 -6.24
CA GLY A 289 -1.05 -16.35 -4.87
C GLY A 289 -0.90 -15.18 -3.91
N MET A 290 -1.51 -15.30 -2.74
CA MET A 290 -1.37 -14.37 -1.61
C MET A 290 -1.35 -15.13 -0.30
N ALA A 291 -0.49 -14.73 0.63
CA ALA A 291 -0.44 -15.26 1.98
C ALA A 291 -0.29 -14.15 3.02
N VAL A 292 -0.77 -14.43 4.22
CA VAL A 292 -0.61 -13.58 5.40
C VAL A 292 0.01 -14.39 6.53
N ALA A 293 0.74 -13.70 7.42
CA ALA A 293 1.35 -14.32 8.59
C ALA A 293 1.30 -13.35 9.78
N GLY A 294 1.21 -13.90 10.98
CA GLY A 294 1.36 -13.16 12.24
C GLY A 294 2.79 -13.26 12.75
N VAL A 295 3.24 -12.21 13.44
CA VAL A 295 4.51 -12.14 14.18
C VAL A 295 4.30 -11.37 15.48
N GLU A 296 5.29 -11.38 16.36
CA GLU A 296 5.29 -10.57 17.58
C GLU A 296 5.03 -9.09 17.26
N PRO A 297 4.01 -8.42 17.87
CA PRO A 297 3.64 -7.04 17.55
C PRO A 297 4.79 -6.04 17.67
N ARG A 298 5.66 -6.19 18.67
CA ARG A 298 6.78 -5.29 18.93
C ARG A 298 7.89 -5.31 17.88
N ILE A 299 7.90 -6.34 17.02
CA ILE A 299 8.79 -6.48 15.87
C ILE A 299 8.01 -6.70 14.57
N MET A 300 6.87 -6.04 14.43
CA MET A 300 5.96 -6.19 13.29
C MET A 300 6.67 -6.09 11.93
N GLY A 301 7.79 -5.35 11.86
CA GLY A 301 8.58 -5.13 10.66
C GLY A 301 9.08 -6.40 9.98
N ILE A 302 9.20 -7.53 10.74
CA ILE A 302 9.64 -8.81 10.18
C ILE A 302 8.53 -9.64 9.54
N GLY A 303 7.26 -9.20 9.64
CA GLY A 303 6.10 -9.88 9.10
C GLY A 303 6.20 -10.32 7.62
N PRO A 304 6.85 -9.55 6.72
CA PRO A 304 7.10 -9.96 5.34
C PRO A 304 7.80 -11.31 5.19
N VAL A 305 8.69 -11.68 6.11
CA VAL A 305 9.48 -12.92 6.01
C VAL A 305 8.60 -14.16 6.02
N PRO A 306 7.82 -14.44 7.09
CA PRO A 306 6.93 -15.61 7.08
C PRO A 306 5.82 -15.51 6.03
N ALA A 307 5.32 -14.31 5.70
CA ALA A 307 4.32 -14.15 4.65
C ALA A 307 4.88 -14.51 3.27
N THR A 308 6.11 -14.08 2.95
CA THR A 308 6.83 -14.43 1.72
C THR A 308 7.11 -15.92 1.63
N ARG A 309 7.66 -16.53 2.68
CA ARG A 309 7.91 -17.98 2.69
C ARG A 309 6.64 -18.77 2.42
N LYS A 310 5.53 -18.36 3.06
CA LYS A 310 4.23 -19.02 2.88
C LYS A 310 3.63 -18.84 1.48
N VAL A 311 3.75 -17.66 0.85
CA VAL A 311 3.23 -17.46 -0.50
C VAL A 311 4.08 -18.21 -1.53
N LEU A 312 5.39 -18.28 -1.36
CA LEU A 312 6.26 -19.06 -2.24
C LEU A 312 5.96 -20.56 -2.14
N GLU A 313 5.77 -21.10 -0.94
CA GLU A 313 5.32 -22.47 -0.74
C GLU A 313 3.96 -22.73 -1.39
N LEU A 314 2.99 -21.84 -1.18
CA LEU A 314 1.65 -21.93 -1.77
C LEU A 314 1.66 -21.96 -3.29
N THR A 315 2.56 -21.22 -3.91
CA THR A 315 2.64 -21.07 -5.37
C THR A 315 3.60 -22.06 -6.03
N GLY A 316 4.41 -22.76 -5.25
CA GLY A 316 5.47 -23.66 -5.74
C GLY A 316 6.62 -22.91 -6.41
N LEU A 317 6.74 -21.60 -6.17
CA LEU A 317 7.80 -20.74 -6.71
C LEU A 317 8.90 -20.48 -5.70
N SER A 318 10.08 -20.17 -6.18
CA SER A 318 11.24 -19.77 -5.38
C SER A 318 11.50 -18.26 -5.48
N LEU A 319 12.21 -17.71 -4.50
CA LEU A 319 12.63 -16.31 -4.51
C LEU A 319 13.59 -15.98 -5.68
N ALA A 320 14.30 -16.99 -6.18
CA ALA A 320 15.22 -16.85 -7.32
C ALA A 320 14.48 -16.62 -8.65
N GLU A 321 13.21 -17.05 -8.75
CA GLU A 321 12.38 -16.87 -9.95
C GLU A 321 11.72 -15.49 -10.01
N MET A 322 11.83 -14.67 -8.97
CA MET A 322 11.27 -13.32 -8.94
C MET A 322 12.16 -12.36 -9.71
N ASP A 323 11.62 -11.73 -10.76
CA ASP A 323 12.29 -10.68 -11.53
C ASP A 323 12.20 -9.32 -10.83
N VAL A 324 11.11 -9.09 -10.09
CA VAL A 324 10.83 -7.86 -9.34
C VAL A 324 10.40 -8.21 -7.91
N ILE A 325 10.89 -7.46 -6.94
CA ILE A 325 10.48 -7.58 -5.53
C ILE A 325 10.08 -6.17 -5.04
N GLU A 326 8.80 -5.93 -4.88
CA GLU A 326 8.28 -4.72 -4.25
C GLU A 326 8.09 -4.97 -2.75
N LEU A 327 9.06 -4.51 -1.95
CA LEU A 327 9.03 -4.54 -0.49
C LEU A 327 8.64 -3.15 0.03
N ASN A 328 7.55 -3.03 0.77
CA ASN A 328 7.21 -1.77 1.41
C ASN A 328 8.26 -1.37 2.45
N GLU A 329 8.88 -0.24 2.24
CA GLU A 329 9.92 0.32 3.13
C GLU A 329 9.26 1.18 4.21
N ALA A 330 8.56 0.57 5.16
CA ALA A 330 8.01 1.32 6.29
C ALA A 330 9.14 2.02 7.08
N PHE A 331 10.25 1.29 7.26
CA PHE A 331 11.51 1.76 7.84
C PHE A 331 12.68 1.04 7.18
N ALA A 332 13.83 1.70 7.06
CA ALA A 332 15.03 1.06 6.52
C ALA A 332 15.49 -0.13 7.37
N ALA A 333 15.43 -0.02 8.70
CA ALA A 333 15.73 -1.12 9.62
C ALA A 333 14.90 -2.36 9.31
N GLN A 334 13.60 -2.18 9.08
CA GLN A 334 12.66 -3.25 8.73
C GLN A 334 12.98 -3.83 7.34
N GLY A 335 13.22 -2.98 6.36
CA GLY A 335 13.56 -3.42 4.99
C GLY A 335 14.81 -4.30 4.98
N LEU A 336 15.88 -3.84 5.61
CA LEU A 336 17.14 -4.57 5.72
C LEU A 336 17.02 -5.89 6.47
N ALA A 337 16.28 -5.91 7.60
CA ALA A 337 16.05 -7.14 8.35
C ALA A 337 15.31 -8.18 7.48
N VAL A 338 14.30 -7.75 6.70
CA VAL A 338 13.56 -8.64 5.79
C VAL A 338 14.47 -9.18 4.69
N LEU A 339 15.27 -8.33 4.04
CA LEU A 339 16.18 -8.77 2.98
C LEU A 339 17.19 -9.81 3.49
N ARG A 340 17.85 -9.53 4.61
CA ARG A 340 18.84 -10.42 5.22
C ARG A 340 18.22 -11.76 5.66
N GLU A 341 17.03 -11.75 6.24
CA GLU A 341 16.29 -12.96 6.64
C GLU A 341 15.79 -13.82 5.46
N LEU A 342 15.57 -13.18 4.30
CA LEU A 342 15.26 -13.88 3.05
C LEU A 342 16.49 -14.29 2.24
N GLY A 343 17.69 -13.97 2.72
CA GLY A 343 18.95 -14.28 2.02
C GLY A 343 19.24 -13.40 0.82
N LEU A 344 18.65 -12.19 0.77
CA LEU A 344 18.88 -11.19 -0.27
C LEU A 344 19.98 -10.22 0.16
N ALA A 345 20.75 -9.72 -0.83
CA ALA A 345 21.70 -8.64 -0.57
C ALA A 345 20.97 -7.33 -0.27
N ASP A 346 21.56 -6.47 0.56
CA ASP A 346 21.01 -5.16 0.94
C ASP A 346 20.77 -4.23 -0.29
N ASP A 347 21.47 -4.48 -1.39
CA ASP A 347 21.43 -3.73 -2.64
C ASP A 347 20.96 -4.57 -3.84
N ASP A 348 20.25 -5.67 -3.60
CA ASP A 348 19.65 -6.50 -4.65
C ASP A 348 18.85 -5.62 -5.61
N LYS A 349 19.21 -5.65 -6.88
CA LYS A 349 18.65 -4.76 -7.91
C LYS A 349 17.18 -5.04 -8.21
N ARG A 350 16.71 -6.23 -7.91
CA ARG A 350 15.31 -6.63 -8.07
C ARG A 350 14.39 -5.96 -7.05
N VAL A 351 14.96 -5.52 -5.92
CA VAL A 351 14.19 -4.91 -4.81
C VAL A 351 13.95 -3.44 -5.07
N ASN A 352 12.67 -3.06 -5.15
CA ASN A 352 12.22 -1.69 -5.34
C ASN A 352 13.02 -0.97 -6.44
N PRO A 353 13.00 -1.44 -7.70
CA PRO A 353 13.83 -0.87 -8.76
C PRO A 353 13.52 0.60 -9.05
N ASN A 354 12.30 1.04 -8.68
CA ASN A 354 11.81 2.42 -8.85
C ASN A 354 11.76 3.21 -7.53
N GLY A 355 12.47 2.75 -6.49
CA GLY A 355 12.38 3.30 -5.14
C GLY A 355 11.17 2.75 -4.37
N GLY A 356 11.24 2.79 -3.05
CA GLY A 356 10.18 2.30 -2.16
C GLY A 356 9.56 3.40 -1.31
N ALA A 357 8.88 3.02 -0.24
CA ALA A 357 8.06 3.93 0.56
C ALA A 357 8.85 5.02 1.31
N ILE A 358 10.14 4.82 1.57
CA ILE A 358 11.00 5.88 2.15
C ILE A 358 11.07 7.08 1.19
N ALA A 359 11.17 6.81 -0.11
CA ALA A 359 11.22 7.84 -1.12
C ALA A 359 9.85 8.27 -1.63
N LEU A 360 8.95 7.31 -1.90
CA LEU A 360 7.65 7.58 -2.52
C LEU A 360 6.56 7.99 -1.52
N GLY A 361 6.65 7.50 -0.27
CA GLY A 361 5.64 7.68 0.74
C GLY A 361 4.82 6.42 1.02
N HIS A 362 4.03 6.45 2.14
CA HIS A 362 3.27 5.31 2.63
C HIS A 362 1.84 5.68 3.04
N PRO A 363 0.94 6.00 2.09
CA PRO A 363 -0.49 6.08 2.37
C PRO A 363 -1.01 4.69 2.71
N LEU A 364 -1.33 4.42 3.98
CA LEU A 364 -1.50 3.06 4.54
C LEU A 364 -2.39 2.15 3.68
N GLY A 365 -3.66 2.52 3.52
CA GLY A 365 -4.65 1.70 2.79
C GLY A 365 -4.35 1.55 1.29
N MET A 366 -3.67 2.52 0.68
CA MET A 366 -3.28 2.49 -0.74
C MET A 366 -2.05 1.61 -0.99
N SER A 367 -1.09 1.60 -0.06
CA SER A 367 0.28 1.14 -0.32
C SER A 367 0.36 -0.29 -0.86
N GLY A 368 -0.42 -1.22 -0.31
CA GLY A 368 -0.43 -2.59 -0.81
C GLY A 368 -0.88 -2.72 -2.27
N ALA A 369 -1.85 -1.92 -2.69
CA ALA A 369 -2.30 -1.88 -4.09
C ALA A 369 -1.26 -1.18 -4.99
N ARG A 370 -0.57 -0.14 -4.48
CA ARG A 370 0.54 0.52 -5.19
C ARG A 370 1.67 -0.45 -5.48
N LEU A 371 2.08 -1.31 -4.52
CA LEU A 371 3.11 -2.32 -4.74
C LEU A 371 2.77 -3.23 -5.93
N VAL A 372 1.53 -3.73 -5.99
CA VAL A 372 1.06 -4.60 -7.08
C VAL A 372 1.02 -3.84 -8.41
N THR A 373 0.54 -2.60 -8.42
CA THR A 373 0.49 -1.75 -9.62
C THR A 373 1.90 -1.46 -10.14
N THR A 374 2.82 -1.02 -9.28
CA THR A 374 4.20 -0.71 -9.66
C THR A 374 4.93 -1.95 -10.17
N ALA A 375 4.74 -3.10 -9.48
CA ALA A 375 5.33 -4.38 -9.90
C ALA A 375 4.85 -4.83 -11.29
N LEU A 376 3.53 -4.71 -11.58
CA LEU A 376 2.97 -5.05 -12.89
C LEU A 376 3.61 -4.21 -14.01
N HIS A 377 3.64 -2.90 -13.84
CA HIS A 377 4.25 -1.99 -14.81
C HIS A 377 5.75 -2.23 -14.98
N GLU A 378 6.47 -2.60 -13.91
CA GLU A 378 7.89 -2.92 -13.99
C GLU A 378 8.15 -4.23 -14.73
N LEU A 379 7.33 -5.26 -14.51
CA LEU A 379 7.40 -6.51 -15.27
C LEU A 379 7.16 -6.29 -16.77
N GLU A 380 6.25 -5.36 -17.12
CA GLU A 380 6.01 -5.00 -18.52
C GLU A 380 7.21 -4.28 -19.15
N GLU A 381 7.80 -3.30 -18.44
CA GLU A 381 8.95 -2.53 -18.94
C GLU A 381 10.19 -3.40 -19.12
N THR A 382 10.44 -4.32 -18.17
CA THR A 382 11.62 -5.18 -18.18
C THR A 382 11.44 -6.51 -18.90
N ALA A 383 10.23 -6.82 -19.38
CA ALA A 383 9.83 -8.12 -19.88
C ALA A 383 10.03 -9.26 -18.85
N GLY A 384 10.06 -8.94 -17.55
CA GLY A 384 10.09 -9.89 -16.46
C GLY A 384 8.80 -10.70 -16.37
N ARG A 385 8.85 -11.84 -15.68
CA ARG A 385 7.70 -12.75 -15.57
C ARG A 385 7.01 -12.67 -14.22
N TYR A 386 7.74 -12.83 -13.13
CA TYR A 386 7.19 -12.90 -11.79
C TYR A 386 7.60 -11.72 -10.92
N ALA A 387 6.65 -11.21 -10.14
CA ALA A 387 6.96 -10.25 -9.08
C ALA A 387 6.39 -10.71 -7.74
N LEU A 388 7.18 -10.48 -6.69
CA LEU A 388 6.79 -10.59 -5.30
C LEU A 388 6.48 -9.20 -4.75
N CYS A 389 5.28 -8.99 -4.22
CA CYS A 389 4.91 -7.80 -3.46
C CYS A 389 4.74 -8.19 -2.00
N THR A 390 5.42 -7.52 -1.07
CA THR A 390 5.33 -7.87 0.35
C THR A 390 5.44 -6.65 1.25
N MET A 391 4.79 -6.70 2.43
CA MET A 391 4.82 -5.61 3.38
C MET A 391 4.54 -6.05 4.81
N CYS A 392 5.12 -5.32 5.77
CA CYS A 392 4.78 -5.42 7.17
C CYS A 392 3.46 -4.69 7.47
N ILE A 393 2.84 -5.09 8.55
CA ILE A 393 1.54 -4.57 8.99
C ILE A 393 1.59 -4.36 10.49
N GLY A 394 1.15 -3.21 10.95
CA GLY A 394 1.03 -2.91 12.37
C GLY A 394 0.32 -4.01 13.17
N VAL A 395 0.56 -4.05 14.47
CA VAL A 395 0.05 -5.09 15.38
C VAL A 395 0.57 -6.50 15.04
N GLY A 396 1.72 -6.59 14.36
CA GLY A 396 2.44 -7.85 14.19
C GLY A 396 1.90 -8.77 13.09
N GLN A 397 1.80 -8.28 11.85
CA GLN A 397 1.44 -9.10 10.70
C GLN A 397 2.34 -8.82 9.49
N GLY A 398 2.28 -9.69 8.50
CA GLY A 398 2.83 -9.49 7.16
C GLY A 398 1.88 -10.04 6.10
N ILE A 399 1.98 -9.50 4.89
CA ILE A 399 1.27 -9.96 3.71
C ILE A 399 2.23 -10.03 2.53
N ALA A 400 2.06 -11.04 1.69
CA ALA A 400 2.84 -11.21 0.47
C ALA A 400 1.95 -11.73 -0.66
N MET A 401 2.18 -11.24 -1.86
CA MET A 401 1.47 -11.60 -3.09
C MET A 401 2.47 -11.84 -4.22
N VAL A 402 2.25 -12.89 -4.99
CA VAL A 402 2.98 -13.13 -6.25
C VAL A 402 2.06 -12.85 -7.41
N ILE A 403 2.54 -12.07 -8.38
CA ILE A 403 1.89 -11.82 -9.65
C ILE A 403 2.77 -12.32 -10.81
N GLU A 404 2.14 -12.66 -11.92
CA GLU A 404 2.79 -13.06 -13.17
C GLU A 404 2.32 -12.13 -14.29
N ARG A 405 3.25 -11.62 -15.11
CA ARG A 405 2.94 -10.90 -16.35
C ARG A 405 2.51 -11.90 -17.43
N LEU A 406 1.51 -11.54 -18.23
CA LEU A 406 0.97 -12.34 -19.35
C LEU A 406 1.34 -11.75 -20.71
#